data_1a54ef3490704ee91fa42451e7af8389
#
_entry.id   1a54ef3490704ee91fa42451e7af8389
#
_cell.length_a   1.000
_cell.length_b   1.000
_cell.length_c   1.000
_cell.angle_alpha   90.00
_cell.angle_beta   90.00
_cell.angle_gamma   90.00
#
_symmetry.space_group_name_H-M   'P 1'
#
loop_
_entity.id
_entity.type
_entity.pdbx_description
1 polymer ?
#
loop_
_entity_poly.entity_id
_entity_poly.type
_entity_poly.pdbx_seq_one_letter_code
_entity_poly.pdbx_strand_id
1 'polypeptide(L)'
;MKKVFSKVEAIKRAEKIVSEIKENDIEFYNIIKDIINNPTVREMINYRQHYNTSTFEHCLDVSYVSYRFCKKHNLDYKSMARAAMLHDLFLYDWRKSQRDVEIEGLHAFAHPKIALKNASKIFDLNNKEQDIIVKHMWPVTLSLPKYKESFVITFADKYSALKESFNYYFK
;
A
#
# COMPACT_ATOMS: atom_id res chain seq x y z
N MET A 1 21.08 -8.36 -16.55
CA MET A 1 20.90 -9.12 -15.28
C MET A 1 19.61 -8.64 -14.59
N LYS A 2 18.69 -9.56 -14.25
CA LYS A 2 17.47 -9.21 -13.51
C LYS A 2 17.88 -8.69 -12.11
N LYS A 3 17.43 -7.49 -11.74
CA LYS A 3 17.72 -6.94 -10.40
C LYS A 3 17.01 -7.79 -9.33
N VAL A 4 17.79 -8.38 -8.44
CA VAL A 4 17.29 -9.12 -7.28
C VAL A 4 16.86 -8.10 -6.21
N PHE A 5 15.76 -8.37 -5.50
CA PHE A 5 15.32 -7.52 -4.39
C PHE A 5 16.41 -7.44 -3.30
N SER A 6 16.80 -6.22 -2.97
CA SER A 6 17.77 -5.92 -1.91
C SER A 6 17.12 -4.99 -0.88
N LYS A 7 17.14 -5.40 0.39
CA LYS A 7 16.61 -4.57 1.50
C LYS A 7 17.33 -3.24 1.62
N VAL A 8 18.65 -3.23 1.45
CA VAL A 8 19.45 -2.00 1.54
C VAL A 8 19.07 -1.00 0.45
N GLU A 9 18.87 -1.50 -0.78
CA GLU A 9 18.42 -0.64 -1.88
C GLU A 9 16.96 -0.18 -1.69
N ALA A 10 16.09 -1.04 -1.15
CA ALA A 10 14.71 -0.67 -0.84
C ALA A 10 14.64 0.47 0.21
N ILE A 11 15.47 0.41 1.26
CA ILE A 11 15.57 1.48 2.25
C ILE A 11 15.99 2.80 1.58
N LYS A 12 17.07 2.78 0.79
CA LYS A 12 17.56 3.99 0.09
C LYS A 12 16.50 4.59 -0.85
N ARG A 13 15.79 3.73 -1.60
CA ARG A 13 14.72 4.20 -2.49
C ARG A 13 13.55 4.79 -1.71
N ALA A 14 13.11 4.12 -0.64
CA ALA A 14 12.02 4.61 0.21
C ALA A 14 12.34 6.00 0.80
N GLU A 15 13.55 6.18 1.32
CA GLU A 15 14.01 7.47 1.86
C GLU A 15 14.04 8.57 0.79
N LYS A 16 14.55 8.24 -0.39
CA LYS A 16 14.58 9.16 -1.53
C LYS A 16 13.16 9.58 -1.94
N ILE A 17 12.24 8.62 -2.11
CA ILE A 17 10.85 8.91 -2.50
C ILE A 17 10.15 9.78 -1.45
N VAL A 18 10.34 9.49 -0.16
CA VAL A 18 9.77 10.30 0.93
C VAL A 18 10.32 11.72 0.91
N SER A 19 11.61 11.92 0.66
CA SER A 19 12.22 13.25 0.52
C SER A 19 11.62 14.00 -0.67
N GLU A 20 11.54 13.36 -1.84
CA GLU A 20 10.95 13.95 -3.05
C GLU A 20 9.47 14.34 -2.85
N ILE A 21 8.69 13.51 -2.16
CA ILE A 21 7.30 13.83 -1.80
C ILE A 21 7.24 15.05 -0.89
N LYS A 22 8.08 15.11 0.13
CA LYS A 22 8.13 16.23 1.08
C LYS A 22 8.46 17.56 0.39
N GLU A 23 9.33 17.52 -0.62
CA GLU A 23 9.72 18.69 -1.40
C GLU A 23 8.65 19.13 -2.41
N ASN A 24 7.97 18.17 -3.07
CA ASN A 24 7.10 18.45 -4.20
C ASN A 24 5.60 18.50 -3.87
N ASP A 25 5.16 17.83 -2.78
CA ASP A 25 3.75 17.82 -2.32
C ASP A 25 3.68 17.76 -0.78
N ILE A 26 3.93 18.91 -0.17
CA ILE A 26 3.94 19.05 1.30
C ILE A 26 2.57 18.73 1.93
N GLU A 27 1.46 18.93 1.20
CA GLU A 27 0.13 18.59 1.69
C GLU A 27 -0.02 17.08 1.82
N PHE A 28 0.30 16.32 0.77
CA PHE A 28 0.28 14.87 0.83
C PHE A 28 1.20 14.32 1.92
N TYR A 29 2.44 14.84 1.99
CA TYR A 29 3.38 14.46 3.04
C TYR A 29 2.77 14.66 4.44
N ASN A 30 2.15 15.81 4.70
CA ASN A 30 1.56 16.10 6.00
C ASN A 30 0.37 15.19 6.37
N ILE A 31 -0.36 14.66 5.38
CA ILE A 31 -1.47 13.72 5.61
C ILE A 31 -0.95 12.37 6.07
N ILE A 32 0.18 11.90 5.55
CA ILE A 32 0.70 10.55 5.80
C ILE A 32 1.94 10.48 6.68
N LYS A 33 2.49 11.62 7.14
CA LYS A 33 3.78 11.66 7.85
C LYS A 33 3.82 10.83 9.13
N ASP A 34 2.71 10.74 9.86
CA ASP A 34 2.60 9.89 11.05
C ASP A 34 2.66 8.40 10.68
N ILE A 35 2.10 8.03 9.54
CA ILE A 35 2.09 6.65 9.04
C ILE A 35 3.47 6.24 8.53
N ILE A 36 4.07 7.02 7.62
CA ILE A 36 5.37 6.67 7.00
C ILE A 36 6.55 6.72 7.98
N ASN A 37 6.40 7.41 9.11
CA ASN A 37 7.41 7.43 10.18
C ASN A 37 7.15 6.40 11.28
N ASN A 38 6.02 5.68 11.24
CA ASN A 38 5.73 4.64 12.23
C ASN A 38 6.67 3.43 12.04
N PRO A 39 7.35 2.93 13.08
CA PRO A 39 8.30 1.82 12.96
C PRO A 39 7.67 0.56 12.36
N THR A 40 6.46 0.19 12.75
CA THR A 40 5.76 -1.00 12.23
C THR A 40 5.44 -0.87 10.74
N VAL A 41 5.03 0.33 10.29
CA VAL A 41 4.78 0.59 8.86
C VAL A 41 6.09 0.53 8.08
N ARG A 42 7.18 1.05 8.63
CA ARG A 42 8.50 0.98 7.99
C ARG A 42 9.04 -0.45 7.84
N GLU A 43 8.60 -1.39 8.65
CA GLU A 43 8.96 -2.81 8.46
C GLU A 43 8.52 -3.35 7.08
N MET A 44 7.49 -2.77 6.45
CA MET A 44 7.07 -3.13 5.09
C MET A 44 8.19 -2.97 4.05
N ILE A 45 9.23 -2.17 4.32
CA ILE A 45 10.42 -2.03 3.46
C ILE A 45 11.17 -3.36 3.33
N ASN A 46 11.09 -4.23 4.33
CA ASN A 46 11.78 -5.52 4.38
C ASN A 46 11.11 -6.60 3.53
N TYR A 47 9.88 -6.39 3.09
CA TYR A 47 9.08 -7.37 2.36
C TYR A 47 8.92 -6.94 0.90
N ARG A 48 9.21 -7.87 -0.02
CA ARG A 48 9.07 -7.63 -1.46
C ARG A 48 7.60 -7.76 -1.86
N GLN A 49 7.06 -6.74 -2.51
CA GLN A 49 5.71 -6.78 -3.09
C GLN A 49 5.77 -7.38 -4.49
N HIS A 50 6.30 -6.64 -5.43
CA HIS A 50 6.44 -7.08 -6.83
C HIS A 50 7.88 -6.88 -7.30
N TYR A 51 8.42 -7.83 -8.06
CA TYR A 51 9.75 -7.75 -8.67
C TYR A 51 10.86 -7.30 -7.70
N ASN A 52 11.29 -6.05 -7.77
CA ASN A 52 12.29 -5.45 -6.89
C ASN A 52 11.72 -4.34 -5.98
N THR A 53 10.39 -4.13 -5.99
CA THR A 53 9.69 -3.13 -5.19
C THR A 53 9.32 -3.70 -3.82
N SER A 54 9.53 -2.96 -2.74
CA SER A 54 9.05 -3.32 -1.41
C SER A 54 7.56 -3.01 -1.23
N THR A 55 6.91 -3.66 -0.27
CA THR A 55 5.52 -3.37 0.08
C THR A 55 5.33 -1.90 0.48
N PHE A 56 6.30 -1.30 1.17
CA PHE A 56 6.28 0.12 1.52
C PHE A 56 6.27 1.04 0.29
N GLU A 57 7.19 0.80 -0.67
CA GLU A 57 7.27 1.58 -1.91
C GLU A 57 5.98 1.46 -2.73
N HIS A 58 5.43 0.25 -2.83
CA HIS A 58 4.16 -0.02 -3.49
C HIS A 58 3.01 0.76 -2.84
N CYS A 59 2.82 0.63 -1.52
CA CYS A 59 1.77 1.35 -0.79
C CYS A 59 1.90 2.87 -0.94
N LEU A 60 3.13 3.38 -0.97
CA LEU A 60 3.39 4.81 -1.15
C LEU A 60 2.98 5.29 -2.56
N ASP A 61 3.30 4.52 -3.62
CA ASP A 61 2.88 4.82 -5.00
C ASP A 61 1.35 4.76 -5.12
N VAL A 62 0.70 3.70 -4.63
CA VAL A 62 -0.77 3.57 -4.61
C VAL A 62 -1.42 4.71 -3.86
N SER A 63 -0.89 5.08 -2.69
CA SER A 63 -1.38 6.18 -1.88
C SER A 63 -1.31 7.51 -2.63
N TYR A 64 -0.18 7.82 -3.27
CA TYR A 64 -0.02 9.06 -4.00
C TYR A 64 -0.91 9.15 -5.25
N VAL A 65 -0.98 8.08 -6.03
CA VAL A 65 -1.85 8.01 -7.22
C VAL A 65 -3.32 8.19 -6.84
N SER A 66 -3.76 7.46 -5.80
CA SER A 66 -5.15 7.54 -5.31
C SER A 66 -5.49 8.90 -4.72
N TYR A 67 -4.58 9.47 -3.92
CA TYR A 67 -4.70 10.82 -3.36
C TYR A 67 -4.92 11.86 -4.46
N ARG A 68 -4.06 11.87 -5.49
CA ARG A 68 -4.17 12.82 -6.59
C ARG A 68 -5.48 12.66 -7.37
N PHE A 69 -5.90 11.42 -7.62
CA PHE A 69 -7.17 11.16 -8.28
C PHE A 69 -8.34 11.66 -7.43
N CYS A 70 -8.40 11.32 -6.16
CA CYS A 70 -9.48 11.74 -5.26
C CYS A 70 -9.53 13.27 -5.11
N LYS A 71 -8.39 13.93 -4.99
CA LYS A 71 -8.29 15.39 -4.89
C LYS A 71 -8.84 16.07 -6.16
N LYS A 72 -8.48 15.58 -7.34
CA LYS A 72 -8.98 16.07 -8.62
C LYS A 72 -10.50 15.90 -8.79
N HIS A 73 -11.07 14.86 -8.20
CA HIS A 73 -12.50 14.52 -8.35
C HIS A 73 -13.35 14.90 -7.12
N ASN A 74 -12.83 15.73 -6.21
CA ASN A 74 -13.53 16.18 -4.99
C ASN A 74 -14.04 15.03 -4.11
N LEU A 75 -13.27 13.92 -4.03
CA LEU A 75 -13.48 12.82 -3.10
C LEU A 75 -12.66 13.06 -1.82
N ASP A 76 -12.87 12.21 -0.81
CA ASP A 76 -12.12 12.29 0.45
C ASP A 76 -10.68 11.81 0.26
N TYR A 77 -9.84 12.68 -0.26
CA TYR A 77 -8.44 12.40 -0.56
C TYR A 77 -7.58 12.21 0.69
N LYS A 78 -8.00 12.73 1.86
CA LYS A 78 -7.27 12.56 3.12
C LYS A 78 -7.41 11.13 3.64
N SER A 79 -8.64 10.66 3.80
CA SER A 79 -8.88 9.26 4.17
C SER A 79 -8.30 8.30 3.14
N MET A 80 -8.38 8.64 1.83
CA MET A 80 -7.78 7.84 0.77
C MET A 80 -6.27 7.70 0.93
N ALA A 81 -5.54 8.80 1.10
CA ALA A 81 -4.08 8.78 1.23
C ALA A 81 -3.63 7.91 2.41
N ARG A 82 -4.28 8.06 3.56
CA ARG A 82 -3.99 7.32 4.78
C ARG A 82 -4.28 5.82 4.62
N ALA A 83 -5.47 5.49 4.17
CA ALA A 83 -5.90 4.10 4.00
C ALA A 83 -5.07 3.38 2.92
N ALA A 84 -4.78 4.04 1.80
CA ALA A 84 -3.97 3.47 0.73
C ALA A 84 -2.51 3.21 1.16
N MET A 85 -1.94 4.03 2.06
CA MET A 85 -0.61 3.75 2.63
C MET A 85 -0.61 2.49 3.52
N LEU A 86 -1.78 2.11 4.05
CA LEU A 86 -1.95 0.99 4.99
C LEU A 86 -2.60 -0.26 4.37
N HIS A 87 -3.02 -0.22 3.08
CA HIS A 87 -3.85 -1.28 2.50
C HIS A 87 -3.19 -2.65 2.48
N ASP A 88 -1.87 -2.70 2.40
CA ASP A 88 -1.04 -3.90 2.38
C ASP A 88 -0.12 -3.99 3.62
N LEU A 89 -0.58 -3.50 4.79
CA LEU A 89 0.17 -3.63 6.03
C LEU A 89 0.13 -5.06 6.56
N PHE A 90 0.72 -5.97 5.80
CA PHE A 90 1.07 -7.32 6.21
C PHE A 90 2.60 -7.43 6.35
N LEU A 91 3.07 -8.10 7.40
CA LEU A 91 4.50 -8.13 7.78
C LEU A 91 5.06 -9.55 7.61
N TYR A 92 4.91 -10.09 6.40
CA TYR A 92 5.44 -11.41 6.02
C TYR A 92 5.74 -11.48 4.52
N ASP A 93 6.55 -12.46 4.13
CA ASP A 93 6.79 -12.74 2.71
C ASP A 93 5.67 -13.63 2.15
N TRP A 94 4.71 -13.00 1.45
CA TRP A 94 3.53 -13.67 0.88
C TRP A 94 3.84 -14.76 -0.16
N ARG A 95 5.08 -14.82 -0.63
CA ARG A 95 5.54 -15.87 -1.58
C ARG A 95 5.99 -17.14 -0.88
N LYS A 96 6.16 -17.12 0.43
CA LYS A 96 6.40 -18.30 1.25
C LYS A 96 5.12 -19.11 1.40
N SER A 97 5.25 -20.39 1.76
CA SER A 97 4.07 -21.21 1.99
C SER A 97 3.21 -20.63 3.14
N GLN A 98 1.90 -20.84 3.08
CA GLN A 98 0.96 -20.39 4.13
C GLN A 98 1.35 -20.93 5.52
N ARG A 99 1.93 -22.16 5.57
CA ARG A 99 2.41 -22.77 6.82
C ARG A 99 3.61 -22.01 7.41
N ASP A 100 4.50 -21.51 6.54
CA ASP A 100 5.70 -20.77 6.98
C ASP A 100 5.38 -19.37 7.49
N VAL A 101 4.22 -18.82 7.15
CA VAL A 101 3.80 -17.47 7.53
C VAL A 101 2.56 -17.44 8.42
N GLU A 102 2.08 -18.63 8.84
CA GLU A 102 0.94 -18.80 9.77
C GLU A 102 -0.34 -18.05 9.35
N ILE A 103 -0.68 -18.11 8.04
CA ILE A 103 -1.87 -17.45 7.51
C ILE A 103 -2.95 -18.47 7.21
N GLU A 104 -4.18 -18.20 7.64
CA GLU A 104 -5.35 -18.97 7.26
C GLU A 104 -5.85 -18.54 5.87
N GLY A 105 -5.90 -19.49 4.94
CA GLY A 105 -6.41 -19.30 3.59
C GLY A 105 -5.41 -18.64 2.62
N LEU A 106 -5.82 -18.44 1.38
CA LEU A 106 -4.98 -17.85 0.34
C LEU A 106 -4.67 -16.39 0.65
N HIS A 107 -3.42 -15.97 0.45
CA HIS A 107 -2.96 -14.60 0.67
C HIS A 107 -3.90 -13.54 0.08
N ALA A 108 -4.33 -13.72 -1.18
CA ALA A 108 -5.22 -12.78 -1.86
C ALA A 108 -6.55 -12.49 -1.13
N PHE A 109 -7.04 -13.44 -0.33
CA PHE A 109 -8.28 -13.29 0.45
C PHE A 109 -8.02 -12.88 1.91
N ALA A 110 -6.86 -13.23 2.45
CA ALA A 110 -6.53 -13.03 3.86
C ALA A 110 -5.89 -11.65 4.11
N HIS A 111 -4.97 -11.19 3.23
CA HIS A 111 -4.15 -10.01 3.51
C HIS A 111 -4.94 -8.71 3.74
N PRO A 112 -6.13 -8.44 3.09
CA PRO A 112 -6.84 -7.20 3.39
C PRO A 112 -7.33 -7.12 4.84
N LYS A 113 -7.76 -8.26 5.39
CA LYS A 113 -8.18 -8.36 6.79
C LYS A 113 -7.00 -8.27 7.75
N ILE A 114 -5.88 -8.87 7.38
CA ILE A 114 -4.64 -8.79 8.15
C ILE A 114 -4.12 -7.35 8.18
N ALA A 115 -4.10 -6.68 7.04
CA ALA A 115 -3.71 -5.27 6.92
C ALA A 115 -4.59 -4.38 7.79
N LEU A 116 -5.93 -4.53 7.71
CA LEU A 116 -6.86 -3.79 8.55
C LEU A 116 -6.62 -4.06 10.05
N LYS A 117 -6.46 -5.33 10.45
CA LYS A 117 -6.18 -5.71 11.84
C LYS A 117 -4.89 -5.08 12.35
N ASN A 118 -3.82 -5.08 11.55
CA ASN A 118 -2.55 -4.50 11.92
C ASN A 118 -2.62 -2.96 11.99
N ALA A 119 -3.28 -2.33 11.02
CA ALA A 119 -3.45 -0.88 10.98
C ALA A 119 -4.30 -0.38 12.17
N SER A 120 -5.39 -1.07 12.51
CA SER A 120 -6.26 -0.72 13.64
C SER A 120 -5.62 -0.88 15.03
N LYS A 121 -4.51 -1.60 15.15
CA LYS A 121 -3.74 -1.67 16.40
C LYS A 121 -2.88 -0.42 16.62
N ILE A 122 -2.61 0.34 15.58
CA ILE A 122 -1.64 1.44 15.59
C ILE A 122 -2.32 2.78 15.39
N PHE A 123 -3.37 2.82 14.57
CA PHE A 123 -4.06 4.04 14.17
C PHE A 123 -5.56 3.94 14.45
N ASP A 124 -6.15 5.06 14.84
CA ASP A 124 -7.61 5.20 14.90
C ASP A 124 -8.13 5.46 13.48
N LEU A 125 -8.70 4.42 12.87
CA LEU A 125 -9.18 4.43 11.49
C LEU A 125 -10.67 4.71 11.44
N ASN A 126 -11.09 5.70 10.66
CA ASN A 126 -12.50 5.94 10.40
C ASN A 126 -13.12 4.83 9.53
N ASN A 127 -14.45 4.79 9.45
CA ASN A 127 -15.19 3.75 8.70
C ASN A 127 -14.81 3.70 7.22
N LYS A 128 -14.49 4.82 6.61
CA LYS A 128 -14.08 4.89 5.19
C LYS A 128 -12.68 4.32 4.99
N GLU A 129 -11.74 4.67 5.85
CA GLU A 129 -10.38 4.11 5.84
C GLU A 129 -10.41 2.59 6.01
N GLN A 130 -11.22 2.08 6.93
CA GLN A 130 -11.39 0.64 7.12
C GLN A 130 -11.97 -0.03 5.88
N ASP A 131 -13.00 0.54 5.25
CA ASP A 131 -13.59 0.00 4.01
C ASP A 131 -12.59 0.01 2.86
N ILE A 132 -11.83 1.09 2.67
CA ILE A 132 -10.78 1.20 1.66
C ILE A 132 -9.76 0.06 1.83
N ILE A 133 -9.25 -0.15 3.04
CA ILE A 133 -8.26 -1.19 3.32
C ILE A 133 -8.83 -2.59 3.05
N VAL A 134 -10.02 -2.89 3.59
CA VAL A 134 -10.54 -4.27 3.53
C VAL A 134 -11.12 -4.65 2.17
N LYS A 135 -11.45 -3.66 1.31
CA LYS A 135 -12.12 -3.87 0.02
C LYS A 135 -11.21 -3.67 -1.20
N HIS A 136 -9.93 -3.32 -1.02
CA HIS A 136 -9.04 -3.02 -2.14
C HIS A 136 -8.90 -4.19 -3.13
N MET A 137 -9.10 -5.44 -2.68
CA MET A 137 -9.05 -6.64 -3.53
C MET A 137 -10.34 -6.95 -4.29
N TRP A 138 -11.37 -6.08 -4.22
CA TRP A 138 -12.56 -6.29 -5.05
C TRP A 138 -12.19 -6.26 -6.56
N PRO A 139 -12.79 -7.11 -7.44
CA PRO A 139 -13.81 -8.13 -7.19
C PRO A 139 -13.26 -9.52 -6.81
N VAL A 140 -11.95 -9.68 -6.61
CA VAL A 140 -11.36 -10.97 -6.20
C VAL A 140 -11.97 -11.42 -4.87
N THR A 141 -12.04 -10.52 -3.90
CA THR A 141 -12.91 -10.69 -2.74
C THR A 141 -14.32 -10.20 -3.12
N LEU A 142 -15.34 -11.03 -2.97
CA LEU A 142 -16.73 -10.69 -3.36
C LEU A 142 -17.39 -9.61 -2.49
N SER A 143 -16.63 -9.01 -1.58
CA SER A 143 -17.12 -8.01 -0.65
C SER A 143 -17.16 -6.63 -1.29
N LEU A 144 -18.35 -6.18 -1.68
CA LEU A 144 -18.56 -4.93 -2.42
C LEU A 144 -18.10 -3.70 -1.63
N PRO A 145 -17.31 -2.79 -2.24
CA PRO A 145 -16.96 -1.49 -1.68
C PRO A 145 -18.21 -0.64 -1.34
N LYS A 146 -18.17 0.08 -0.20
CA LYS A 146 -19.25 0.96 0.24
C LYS A 146 -19.05 2.41 -0.21
N TYR A 147 -17.80 2.83 -0.36
CA TYR A 147 -17.44 4.20 -0.69
C TYR A 147 -16.83 4.30 -2.08
N LYS A 148 -16.98 5.45 -2.74
CA LYS A 148 -16.37 5.71 -4.06
C LYS A 148 -14.84 5.55 -4.01
N GLU A 149 -14.24 5.98 -2.91
CA GLU A 149 -12.81 5.87 -2.65
C GLU A 149 -12.35 4.40 -2.63
N SER A 150 -13.17 3.49 -2.11
CA SER A 150 -12.83 2.07 -2.09
C SER A 150 -12.81 1.43 -3.48
N PHE A 151 -13.54 1.99 -4.46
CA PHE A 151 -13.36 1.61 -5.86
C PHE A 151 -12.07 2.21 -6.45
N VAL A 152 -11.72 3.45 -6.07
CA VAL A 152 -10.50 4.11 -6.57
C VAL A 152 -9.27 3.31 -6.21
N ILE A 153 -9.12 2.85 -4.96
CA ILE A 153 -7.94 2.06 -4.56
C ILE A 153 -7.84 0.76 -5.34
N THR A 154 -8.96 0.08 -5.62
CA THR A 154 -8.99 -1.16 -6.40
C THR A 154 -8.32 -0.99 -7.77
N PHE A 155 -8.56 0.14 -8.44
CA PHE A 155 -7.95 0.44 -9.72
C PHE A 155 -6.52 0.96 -9.59
N ALA A 156 -6.25 1.81 -8.59
CA ALA A 156 -4.93 2.39 -8.36
C ALA A 156 -3.90 1.31 -7.99
N ASP A 157 -4.26 0.35 -7.15
CA ASP A 157 -3.43 -0.79 -6.78
C ASP A 157 -3.01 -1.60 -8.02
N LYS A 158 -3.99 -1.99 -8.86
CA LYS A 158 -3.72 -2.73 -10.11
C LYS A 158 -2.88 -1.92 -11.09
N TYR A 159 -3.14 -0.62 -11.20
CA TYR A 159 -2.35 0.28 -12.05
C TYR A 159 -0.90 0.36 -11.58
N SER A 160 -0.66 0.53 -10.28
CA SER A 160 0.69 0.57 -9.71
C SER A 160 1.42 -0.76 -9.91
N ALA A 161 0.76 -1.90 -9.71
CA ALA A 161 1.33 -3.23 -9.96
C ALA A 161 1.73 -3.42 -11.44
N LEU A 162 0.90 -2.96 -12.38
CA LEU A 162 1.23 -3.00 -13.82
C LEU A 162 2.41 -2.09 -14.17
N LYS A 163 2.45 -0.87 -13.62
CA LYS A 163 3.55 0.09 -13.79
C LYS A 163 4.87 -0.48 -13.25
N GLU A 164 4.86 -1.13 -12.10
CA GLU A 164 6.02 -1.80 -11.51
C GLU A 164 6.51 -2.94 -12.41
N SER A 165 5.60 -3.75 -12.94
CA SER A 165 5.89 -4.80 -13.90
C SER A 165 6.57 -4.24 -15.15
N PHE A 166 5.98 -3.20 -15.75
CA PHE A 166 6.53 -2.55 -16.93
C PHE A 166 7.95 -2.00 -16.69
N ASN A 167 8.14 -1.29 -15.57
CA ASN A 167 9.44 -0.73 -15.22
C ASN A 167 10.51 -1.81 -14.98
N TYR A 168 10.12 -2.99 -14.50
CA TYR A 168 11.04 -4.10 -14.28
C TYR A 168 11.50 -4.77 -15.57
N TYR A 169 10.61 -4.87 -16.57
CA TYR A 169 10.93 -5.59 -17.81
C TYR A 169 11.53 -4.69 -18.89
N PHE A 170 11.23 -3.39 -18.89
CA PHE A 170 11.56 -2.48 -19.99
C PHE A 170 12.48 -1.32 -19.62
N LYS A 171 12.91 -1.19 -18.37
CA LYS A 171 13.94 -0.26 -17.88
C LYS A 171 15.07 -0.99 -17.18
#